data_4dfbc7e5b06f5f999b89d8e57e6c03f4
#
_entry.id   4dfbc7e5b06f5f999b89d8e57e6c03f4
#
_cell.length_a   1.000
_cell.length_b   1.000
_cell.length_c   1.000
_cell.angle_alpha   90.00
_cell.angle_beta   90.00
_cell.angle_gamma   90.00
#
_symmetry.space_group_name_H-M   'P 1'
#
loop_
_entity.id
_entity.type
_entity.pdbx_description
1 polymer ?
#
loop_
_entity_poly.entity_id
_entity_poly.type
_entity_poly.pdbx_seq_one_letter_code
_entity_poly.pdbx_strand_id
1 'polypeptide(L)'
;MTERFFGMLGLCRRAGKTVLGTEMICKQMREKRKPVLVLIASDVSENTMSKLIGKCMFYKIPYLIPDVGGQMLAERLGRSGFLAAVAILDGNFAVEIRNSCKRRESSDKEDGSPNGESGV
;
A
#
# COMPACT_ATOMS: atom_id res chain seq x y z
N MET A 1 -10.42 -6.80 4.67
CA MET A 1 -9.05 -7.07 5.12
C MET A 1 -9.05 -7.57 6.55
N THR A 2 -8.00 -8.25 6.93
CA THR A 2 -7.94 -8.85 8.25
C THR A 2 -7.45 -7.88 9.30
N GLU A 3 -7.70 -8.19 10.57
CA GLU A 3 -7.17 -7.38 11.66
C GLU A 3 -5.65 -7.44 11.71
N ARG A 4 -5.07 -8.55 11.26
CA ARG A 4 -3.62 -8.65 11.20
C ARG A 4 -3.04 -7.60 10.26
N PHE A 5 -3.67 -7.43 9.09
CA PHE A 5 -3.24 -6.42 8.13
C PHE A 5 -3.26 -5.03 8.77
N PHE A 6 -4.38 -4.67 9.40
CA PHE A 6 -4.52 -3.35 10.01
C PHE A 6 -3.60 -3.19 11.21
N GLY A 7 -3.39 -4.26 11.97
CA GLY A 7 -2.48 -4.22 13.12
C GLY A 7 -1.06 -3.93 12.69
N MET A 8 -0.59 -4.63 11.65
CA MET A 8 0.76 -4.41 11.14
C MET A 8 0.90 -2.99 10.58
N LEU A 9 -0.12 -2.52 9.89
CA LEU A 9 -0.09 -1.19 9.31
C LEU A 9 -0.02 -0.12 10.41
N GLY A 10 -0.79 -0.30 11.47
CA GLY A 10 -0.76 0.61 12.61
C GLY A 10 0.58 0.63 13.33
N LEU A 11 1.19 -0.54 13.48
CA LEU A 11 2.52 -0.62 14.09
C LEU A 11 3.55 0.10 13.23
N CYS A 12 3.45 -0.11 11.92
CA CYS A 12 4.35 0.54 10.97
C CYS A 12 4.25 2.06 11.08
N ARG A 13 3.01 2.56 11.21
CA ARG A 13 2.80 3.98 11.35
C ARG A 13 3.38 4.51 12.64
N ARG A 14 3.17 3.81 13.75
CA ARG A 14 3.71 4.23 15.04
C ARG A 14 5.23 4.22 15.04
N ALA A 15 5.83 3.35 14.24
CA ALA A 15 7.28 3.28 14.12
C ALA A 15 7.84 4.38 13.22
N GLY A 16 6.98 5.20 12.63
CA GLY A 16 7.42 6.27 11.74
C GLY A 16 7.89 5.79 10.39
N LYS A 17 7.38 4.64 9.95
CA LYS A 17 7.81 4.02 8.69
C LYS A 17 6.76 4.10 7.61
N THR A 18 5.81 5.03 7.72
CA THR A 18 4.78 5.20 6.69
C THR A 18 4.80 6.62 6.17
N VAL A 19 4.28 6.76 4.93
CA VAL A 19 3.99 8.08 4.36
C VAL A 19 2.55 8.00 3.88
N LEU A 20 1.74 8.95 4.29
CA LEU A 20 0.30 8.93 4.02
C LEU A 20 -0.10 9.97 2.99
N GLY A 21 -0.94 9.55 2.05
CA GLY A 21 -1.52 10.47 1.08
C GLY A 21 -0.74 10.55 -0.21
N THR A 22 -1.47 10.79 -1.30
CA THR A 22 -0.90 10.77 -2.65
C THR A 22 0.26 11.74 -2.82
N GLU A 23 0.09 12.98 -2.40
CA GLU A 23 1.12 13.98 -2.63
C GLU A 23 2.40 13.70 -1.85
N MET A 24 2.24 13.30 -0.59
CA MET A 24 3.41 13.02 0.23
C MET A 24 4.13 11.78 -0.28
N ILE A 25 3.38 10.79 -0.76
CA ILE A 25 3.98 9.59 -1.32
C ILE A 25 4.77 9.92 -2.57
N CYS A 26 4.20 10.72 -3.47
CA CYS A 26 4.90 11.11 -4.68
C CYS A 26 6.18 11.88 -4.37
N LYS A 27 6.12 12.71 -3.34
CA LYS A 27 7.30 13.44 -2.91
C LYS A 27 8.37 12.48 -2.39
N GLN A 28 7.96 11.50 -1.58
CA GLN A 28 8.89 10.53 -1.01
C GLN A 28 9.54 9.68 -2.10
N MET A 29 8.83 9.42 -3.19
CA MET A 29 9.38 8.66 -4.30
C MET A 29 10.58 9.35 -4.95
N ARG A 30 10.65 10.67 -4.82
CA ARG A 30 11.78 11.43 -5.39
C ARG A 30 12.94 11.57 -4.42
N GLU A 31 12.76 11.11 -3.17
CA GLU A 31 13.81 11.19 -2.17
C GLU A 31 14.76 10.00 -2.28
N LYS A 32 15.87 10.10 -1.58
CA LYS A 32 16.83 9.01 -1.55
C LYS A 32 16.20 7.76 -0.97
N ARG A 33 15.46 7.91 0.11
CA ARG A 33 14.80 6.79 0.74
C ARG A 33 13.43 6.61 0.13
N LYS A 34 13.34 5.76 -0.88
CA LYS A 34 12.09 5.53 -1.57
C LYS A 34 11.23 4.51 -0.82
N PRO A 35 9.91 4.57 -0.99
CA PRO A 35 9.06 3.54 -0.42
C PRO A 35 9.43 2.17 -0.95
N VAL A 36 9.24 1.15 -0.12
CA VAL A 36 9.49 -0.24 -0.54
C VAL A 36 8.18 -0.95 -0.88
N LEU A 37 7.04 -0.32 -0.58
CA LEU A 37 5.73 -0.85 -0.93
C LEU A 37 4.73 0.28 -0.86
N VAL A 38 3.79 0.34 -1.79
CA VAL A 38 2.71 1.32 -1.75
C VAL A 38 1.38 0.56 -1.74
N LEU A 39 0.50 0.92 -0.81
CA LEU A 39 -0.83 0.34 -0.71
C LEU A 39 -1.82 1.39 -1.22
N ILE A 40 -2.64 1.03 -2.18
CA ILE A 40 -3.60 1.95 -2.80
C ILE A 40 -5.01 1.52 -2.42
N ALA A 41 -5.81 2.44 -1.91
CA ALA A 41 -7.19 2.13 -1.54
C ALA A 41 -7.95 1.67 -2.78
N SER A 42 -8.86 0.72 -2.58
CA SER A 42 -9.55 0.08 -3.71
C SER A 42 -10.54 1.01 -4.41
N ASP A 43 -10.97 2.06 -3.74
CA ASP A 43 -12.01 2.94 -4.28
C ASP A 43 -11.53 4.35 -4.65
N VAL A 44 -10.24 4.51 -4.93
CA VAL A 44 -9.76 5.80 -5.42
C VAL A 44 -10.25 6.01 -6.84
N SER A 45 -10.24 7.27 -7.27
CA SER A 45 -10.66 7.59 -8.63
C SER A 45 -9.70 6.98 -9.64
N GLU A 46 -10.17 6.84 -10.88
CA GLU A 46 -9.33 6.29 -11.93
C GLU A 46 -8.08 7.13 -12.15
N ASN A 47 -8.22 8.44 -12.07
CA ASN A 47 -7.07 9.33 -12.23
C ASN A 47 -6.03 9.10 -11.14
N THR A 48 -6.47 8.99 -9.90
CA THR A 48 -5.56 8.75 -8.79
C THR A 48 -4.90 7.38 -8.92
N MET A 49 -5.68 6.36 -9.28
CA MET A 49 -5.15 5.03 -9.46
C MET A 49 -4.08 5.01 -10.54
N SER A 50 -4.37 5.59 -11.69
CA SER A 50 -3.41 5.63 -12.80
C SER A 50 -2.14 6.39 -12.41
N LYS A 51 -2.30 7.51 -11.70
CA LYS A 51 -1.17 8.31 -11.29
C LYS A 51 -0.26 7.53 -10.34
N LEU A 52 -0.85 6.88 -9.34
CA LEU A 52 -0.06 6.15 -8.36
C LEU A 52 0.62 4.93 -8.98
N ILE A 53 -0.11 4.17 -9.78
CA ILE A 53 0.46 3.01 -10.44
C ILE A 53 1.59 3.44 -11.40
N GLY A 54 1.35 4.50 -12.17
CA GLY A 54 2.37 5.00 -13.09
C GLY A 54 3.65 5.41 -12.37
N LYS A 55 3.50 6.08 -11.24
CA LYS A 55 4.68 6.49 -10.46
C LYS A 55 5.39 5.30 -9.86
N CYS A 56 4.63 4.32 -9.36
CA CYS A 56 5.23 3.11 -8.81
C CYS A 56 6.02 2.38 -9.89
N MET A 57 5.46 2.28 -11.09
CA MET A 57 6.16 1.62 -12.18
C MET A 57 7.42 2.38 -12.60
N PHE A 58 7.30 3.70 -12.67
CA PHE A 58 8.45 4.53 -13.04
C PHE A 58 9.63 4.37 -12.08
N TYR A 59 9.33 4.36 -10.79
CA TYR A 59 10.38 4.24 -9.76
C TYR A 59 10.65 2.79 -9.36
N LYS A 60 9.95 1.84 -9.99
CA LYS A 60 10.12 0.40 -9.72
C LYS A 60 9.81 0.05 -8.27
N ILE A 61 8.73 0.61 -7.77
CA ILE A 61 8.27 0.36 -6.40
C ILE A 61 7.08 -0.58 -6.44
N PRO A 62 7.12 -1.69 -5.69
CA PRO A 62 5.97 -2.60 -5.64
C PRO A 62 4.74 -1.93 -5.06
N TYR A 63 3.56 -2.30 -5.54
CA TYR A 63 2.33 -1.78 -4.99
C TYR A 63 1.30 -2.89 -4.87
N LEU A 64 0.31 -2.68 -4.01
CA LEU A 64 -0.81 -3.58 -3.82
C LEU A 64 -2.06 -2.74 -3.73
N ILE A 65 -3.19 -3.34 -4.14
CA ILE A 65 -4.49 -2.70 -4.02
C ILE A 65 -5.32 -3.60 -3.09
N PRO A 66 -5.16 -3.43 -1.77
CA PRO A 66 -5.93 -4.27 -0.85
C PRO A 66 -7.41 -3.96 -0.94
N ASP A 67 -8.22 -4.90 -0.50
CA ASP A 67 -9.67 -4.74 -0.55
C ASP A 67 -10.12 -3.89 0.63
N VAL A 68 -9.75 -2.62 0.60
CA VAL A 68 -10.13 -1.67 1.65
C VAL A 68 -10.25 -0.30 1.01
N GLY A 69 -11.33 0.40 1.33
CA GLY A 69 -11.56 1.75 0.82
C GLY A 69 -10.79 2.78 1.60
N GLY A 70 -10.71 3.98 1.04
CA GLY A 70 -9.93 5.06 1.63
C GLY A 70 -10.46 5.57 2.95
N GLN A 71 -11.77 5.52 3.15
CA GLN A 71 -12.34 5.96 4.43
C GLN A 71 -11.94 5.02 5.56
N MET A 72 -12.07 3.72 5.33
CA MET A 72 -11.67 2.73 6.33
C MET A 72 -10.17 2.80 6.58
N LEU A 73 -9.38 2.95 5.53
CA LEU A 73 -7.94 3.05 5.65
C LEU A 73 -7.57 4.24 6.53
N ALA A 74 -8.21 5.39 6.32
CA ALA A 74 -7.97 6.57 7.13
C ALA A 74 -8.34 6.31 8.59
N GLU A 75 -9.53 5.75 8.82
CA GLU A 75 -9.99 5.49 10.18
C GLU A 75 -9.05 4.57 10.94
N ARG A 76 -8.60 3.50 10.28
CA ARG A 76 -7.74 2.54 10.95
C ARG A 76 -6.35 3.11 11.24
N LEU A 77 -5.98 4.19 10.56
CA LEU A 77 -4.70 4.86 10.80
C LEU A 77 -4.85 6.14 11.61
N GLY A 78 -6.02 6.35 12.19
CA GLY A 78 -6.22 7.50 13.06
C GLY A 78 -6.36 8.82 12.34
N ARG A 79 -6.78 8.79 11.07
CA ARG A 79 -6.99 9.99 10.28
C ARG A 79 -8.47 10.14 9.98
N SER A 80 -8.92 11.36 9.81
CA SER A 80 -10.31 11.59 9.39
C SER A 80 -10.34 11.71 7.88
N GLY A 81 -11.49 11.43 7.29
CA GLY A 81 -11.69 11.61 5.86
C GLY A 81 -11.27 10.40 5.06
N PHE A 82 -10.62 10.67 3.94
CA PHE A 82 -10.29 9.66 2.95
C PHE A 82 -8.78 9.60 2.75
N LEU A 83 -8.22 8.39 2.78
CA LEU A 83 -6.79 8.21 2.57
C LEU A 83 -6.60 7.34 1.34
N ALA A 84 -6.09 7.94 0.27
CA ALA A 84 -5.97 7.24 -1.01
C ALA A 84 -4.91 6.16 -1.01
N ALA A 85 -3.82 6.38 -0.29
CA ALA A 85 -2.71 5.44 -0.33
C ALA A 85 -1.81 5.60 0.88
N VAL A 86 -1.06 4.54 1.17
CA VAL A 86 -0.08 4.51 2.26
C VAL A 86 1.19 3.89 1.68
N ALA A 87 2.31 4.56 1.88
CA ALA A 87 3.61 4.02 1.47
C ALA A 87 4.33 3.48 2.69
N ILE A 88 5.02 2.38 2.51
CA ILE A 88 5.76 1.70 3.56
C ILE A 88 7.25 1.91 3.29
N LEU A 89 7.99 2.33 4.31
CA LEU A 89 9.41 2.64 4.15
C LEU A 89 10.33 1.55 4.69
N ASP A 90 9.78 0.59 5.40
CA ASP A 90 10.58 -0.46 6.03
C ASP A 90 10.30 -1.83 5.40
N GLY A 91 11.36 -2.51 4.99
CA GLY A 91 11.21 -3.79 4.29
C GLY A 91 10.58 -4.89 5.14
N ASN A 92 10.87 -4.92 6.43
CA ASN A 92 10.30 -5.95 7.29
C ASN A 92 8.79 -5.78 7.44
N PHE A 93 8.34 -4.55 7.65
CA PHE A 93 6.92 -4.29 7.71
C PHE A 93 6.26 -4.58 6.36
N ALA A 94 6.95 -4.25 5.27
CA ALA A 94 6.39 -4.49 3.93
C ALA A 94 6.12 -5.97 3.69
N VAL A 95 7.03 -6.83 4.11
CA VAL A 95 6.86 -8.27 3.96
C VAL A 95 5.64 -8.76 4.75
N GLU A 96 5.52 -8.33 6.00
CA GLU A 96 4.41 -8.76 6.84
C GLU A 96 3.07 -8.26 6.31
N ILE A 97 3.04 -7.01 5.86
CA ILE A 97 1.82 -6.44 5.32
C ILE A 97 1.44 -7.14 4.02
N ARG A 98 2.41 -7.38 3.16
CA ARG A 98 2.16 -8.07 1.90
C ARG A 98 1.64 -9.49 2.16
N ASN A 99 2.20 -10.20 3.12
CA ASN A 99 1.74 -11.54 3.45
C ASN A 99 0.31 -11.54 3.96
N SER A 100 -0.07 -10.53 4.72
CA SER A 100 -1.44 -10.39 5.20
C SER A 100 -2.42 -10.15 4.06
N CYS A 101 -2.03 -9.39 3.05
CA CYS A 101 -2.85 -9.19 1.88
C CYS A 101 -2.92 -10.43 1.02
N LYS A 102 -1.78 -11.07 0.82
CA LYS A 102 -1.73 -12.18 -0.07
C LYS A 102 -2.57 -13.34 0.35
N ARG A 103 -2.67 -13.58 1.63
CA ARG A 103 -3.45 -14.65 2.12
C ARG A 103 -4.88 -14.61 1.66
N ARG A 104 -5.39 -13.43 1.49
CA ARG A 104 -6.73 -13.27 1.07
C ARG A 104 -6.99 -13.69 -0.33
N GLU A 105 -6.05 -13.52 -1.22
CA GLU A 105 -6.28 -13.86 -2.54
C GLU A 105 -5.78 -15.15 -2.91
N SER A 106 -5.31 -15.91 -2.02
CA SER A 106 -4.76 -17.14 -2.39
C SER A 106 -5.71 -18.02 -3.07
N SER A 107 -6.78 -17.65 -3.21
CA SER A 107 -7.56 -18.35 -4.13
C SER A 107 -7.08 -18.10 -5.49
N ASP A 108 -6.37 -17.73 -5.60
CA ASP A 108 -5.82 -17.55 -6.85
C ASP A 108 -4.89 -17.38 -7.48
N LYS A 109 -4.32 -17.59 -7.31
CA LYS A 109 -3.42 -17.56 -7.98
C LYS A 109 -2.53 -17.23 -8.48
N GLU A 110 -2.11 -17.38 -8.15
CA GLU A 110 -1.34 -17.20 -8.64
C GLU A 110 -0.63 -16.61 -9.07
N ASP A 111 -0.46 -16.84 -8.61
CA ASP A 111 0.17 -16.38 -9.04
C ASP A 111 0.74 -15.65 -9.18
N GLY A 112 0.91 -15.71 -8.82
CA GLY A 112 1.36 -15.11 -9.00
C GLY A 112 1.77 -14.33 -9.04
N SER A 113 1.98 -14.50 -8.88
CA SER A 113 2.23 -13.91 -9.17
C SER A 113 2.24 -13.16 -9.34
N PRO A 114 2.41 -13.22 -9.19
CA PRO A 114 2.38 -12.54 -9.45
C PRO A 114 2.21 -11.75 -9.61
N ASN A 115 2.26 -11.97 -9.09
CA ASN A 115 2.02 -11.34 -9.46
C ASN A 115 2.04 -10.72 -9.62
N GLY A 116 2.17 -10.90 -9.17
CA GLY A 116 2.10 -10.52 -9.37
C GLY A 116 2.41 -10.17 -9.58
N GLU A 117 2.59 -10.58 -9.46
CA GLU A 117 2.72 -10.57 -9.92
C GLU A 117 2.65 -10.07 -10.30
N SER A 118 2.79 -10.32 -9.94
CA SER A 118 2.73 -9.99 -10.39
C SER A 118 2.67 -9.46 -10.57
N GLY A 119 2.75 -9.74 -10.17
CA GLY A 119 2.67 -9.37 -10.32
C GLY A 119 2.79 -8.95 -10.32
N VAL A 120 2.97 -9.20 -9.97
CA VAL A 120 2.98 -8.96 -10.14
C VAL A 120 2.88 -8.88 -10.27
#